data_af70fc2f361fe83dc5355806f89beda7
#
_entry.id   af70fc2f361fe83dc5355806f89beda7
#
_cell.length_a   1.000
_cell.length_b   1.000
_cell.length_c   1.000
_cell.angle_alpha   90.00
_cell.angle_beta   90.00
_cell.angle_gamma   90.00
#
_symmetry.space_group_name_H-M   'P 1'
#
loop_
_entity.id
_entity.type
_entity.pdbx_description
1 polymer ?
#
loop_
_entity_poly.entity_id
_entity_poly.type
_entity_poly.pdbx_seq_one_letter_code
_entity_poly.pdbx_strand_id
1 'polypeptide(L)'
;MVWHDAGHQQESGGIMREITERENFFLVYNHQKPAWTPNFFEAYAPMGCSLLNNTGEYMKGGTDMFGVKWLCTEDTGWQPIPDPHFQLIDDITEWKNYIEFPDLDAMDWEGAAERDLARVNREEKVVACFGMEGNFNRLQSLMGTTDALIAMLEEPEAVAEFFEAHTRFKCETIKRIAKYYKPDIYVNGDDVASTSGTFFSKAMYDELIHPFEMMLGKTAVECGMILEHHVCGKVETIIPDIIETGATIWQTGQIMNDLKGLEEKYGDRLLIHGGWDSTGPHNADNCTEEEVRAATRKALDDYAGNGHFMLFPIVLGDPARPDIQKRRSWITEECKEYSSKLFA
;
A
#
# COMPACT_ATOMS: atom_id res chain seq x y z
N MET A 1 -15.40 28.40 -20.20
CA MET A 1 -15.30 28.22 -21.67
C MET A 1 -16.10 26.96 -21.98
N VAL A 2 -17.18 27.11 -22.72
CA VAL A 2 -18.23 26.10 -22.95
C VAL A 2 -17.70 25.06 -23.94
N TRP A 3 -17.77 23.78 -23.60
CA TRP A 3 -17.53 22.69 -24.55
C TRP A 3 -18.85 22.23 -25.13
N HIS A 4 -18.96 22.42 -26.42
CA HIS A 4 -20.11 22.06 -27.23
C HIS A 4 -20.17 20.54 -27.47
N ASP A 5 -21.41 20.07 -27.37
CA ASP A 5 -21.99 18.86 -27.95
C ASP A 5 -21.33 18.44 -29.27
N ALA A 6 -20.94 17.19 -29.40
CA ALA A 6 -20.61 16.56 -30.68
C ALA A 6 -21.37 15.25 -30.81
N GLY A 7 -22.29 15.30 -31.72
CA GLY A 7 -23.33 14.37 -32.00
C GLY A 7 -22.89 12.95 -32.42
N HIS A 8 -23.92 12.12 -32.44
CA HIS A 8 -24.01 10.78 -32.99
C HIS A 8 -23.12 10.53 -34.20
N GLN A 9 -22.26 9.52 -34.11
CA GLN A 9 -21.77 8.82 -35.29
C GLN A 9 -22.02 7.32 -35.19
N GLN A 10 -22.52 6.84 -36.32
CA GLN A 10 -23.02 5.53 -36.67
C GLN A 10 -22.08 4.36 -36.36
N GLU A 11 -22.74 3.24 -36.10
CA GLU A 11 -22.22 1.87 -36.07
C GLU A 11 -21.35 1.57 -37.32
N SER A 12 -20.07 1.38 -37.07
CA SER A 12 -19.22 0.54 -37.90
C SER A 12 -18.81 -0.64 -37.03
N GLY A 13 -19.08 -1.88 -37.49
CA GLY A 13 -18.78 -3.12 -36.79
C GLY A 13 -17.28 -3.32 -36.52
N GLY A 14 -16.74 -2.54 -35.59
CA GLY A 14 -15.45 -2.73 -35.00
C GLY A 14 -15.60 -3.69 -33.81
N ILE A 15 -14.74 -4.67 -33.72
CA ILE A 15 -14.56 -5.50 -32.55
C ILE A 15 -14.38 -4.51 -31.37
N MET A 16 -15.34 -4.46 -30.44
CA MET A 16 -15.19 -3.64 -29.23
C MET A 16 -13.93 -4.12 -28.49
N ARG A 17 -12.93 -3.26 -28.38
CA ARG A 17 -11.73 -3.56 -27.64
C ARG A 17 -12.13 -3.86 -26.18
N GLU A 18 -11.65 -4.96 -25.64
CA GLU A 18 -11.84 -5.28 -24.23
C GLU A 18 -11.19 -4.17 -23.39
N ILE A 19 -11.89 -3.69 -22.36
CA ILE A 19 -11.38 -2.69 -21.41
C ILE A 19 -10.19 -3.29 -20.63
N THR A 20 -9.13 -2.51 -20.44
CA THR A 20 -7.95 -2.94 -19.68
C THR A 20 -8.19 -2.87 -18.17
N GLU A 21 -7.37 -3.55 -17.37
CA GLU A 21 -7.41 -3.46 -15.92
C GLU A 21 -7.16 -2.01 -15.44
N ARG A 22 -6.26 -1.30 -16.13
CA ARG A 22 -5.99 0.12 -15.88
C ARG A 22 -7.23 0.99 -16.12
N GLU A 23 -7.88 0.83 -17.27
CA GLU A 23 -9.09 1.57 -17.62
C GLU A 23 -10.20 1.29 -16.60
N ASN A 24 -10.39 0.02 -16.23
CA ASN A 24 -11.40 -0.39 -15.25
C ASN A 24 -11.10 0.15 -13.84
N PHE A 25 -9.83 0.18 -13.42
CA PHE A 25 -9.42 0.84 -12.18
C PHE A 25 -9.83 2.30 -12.16
N PHE A 26 -9.56 3.06 -13.23
CA PHE A 26 -9.91 4.48 -13.29
C PHE A 26 -11.41 4.72 -13.35
N LEU A 27 -12.24 3.78 -13.84
CA LEU A 27 -13.69 3.88 -13.68
C LEU A 27 -14.07 3.85 -12.19
N VAL A 28 -13.56 2.88 -11.43
CA VAL A 28 -13.80 2.78 -9.98
C VAL A 28 -13.29 4.03 -9.26
N TYR A 29 -12.06 4.43 -9.51
CA TYR A 29 -11.43 5.60 -8.88
C TYR A 29 -12.21 6.89 -9.12
N ASN A 30 -12.82 7.05 -10.31
CA ASN A 30 -13.62 8.21 -10.69
C ASN A 30 -15.13 8.03 -10.41
N HIS A 31 -15.53 7.10 -9.55
CA HIS A 31 -16.93 6.83 -9.21
C HIS A 31 -17.82 6.51 -10.43
N GLN A 32 -17.25 5.91 -11.45
CA GLN A 32 -17.96 5.45 -12.62
C GLN A 32 -18.26 3.95 -12.52
N LYS A 33 -19.30 3.47 -13.20
CA LYS A 33 -19.66 2.06 -13.23
C LYS A 33 -18.52 1.21 -13.81
N PRO A 34 -17.90 0.30 -13.03
CA PRO A 34 -16.85 -0.57 -13.54
C PRO A 34 -17.43 -1.73 -14.35
N ALA A 35 -16.58 -2.39 -15.13
CA ALA A 35 -16.92 -3.64 -15.79
C ALA A 35 -16.83 -4.84 -14.81
N TRP A 36 -15.94 -4.78 -13.84
CA TRP A 36 -15.74 -5.72 -12.73
C TRP A 36 -15.06 -5.00 -11.56
N THR A 37 -15.10 -5.58 -10.37
CA THR A 37 -14.32 -5.08 -9.21
C THR A 37 -12.83 -5.30 -9.46
N PRO A 38 -11.99 -4.25 -9.49
CA PRO A 38 -10.55 -4.43 -9.57
C PRO A 38 -10.01 -5.15 -8.35
N ASN A 39 -8.95 -5.93 -8.54
CA ASN A 39 -8.20 -6.52 -7.44
C ASN A 39 -6.70 -6.21 -7.58
N PHE A 40 -6.00 -6.27 -6.43
CA PHE A 40 -4.57 -5.93 -6.36
C PHE A 40 -3.71 -6.68 -7.37
N PHE A 41 -3.94 -7.98 -7.58
CA PHE A 41 -3.06 -8.82 -8.41
C PHE A 41 -3.12 -8.47 -9.90
N GLU A 42 -4.29 -8.02 -10.38
CA GLU A 42 -4.49 -7.70 -11.79
C GLU A 42 -4.43 -6.20 -12.09
N ALA A 43 -5.04 -5.36 -11.25
CA ALA A 43 -5.10 -3.93 -11.53
C ALA A 43 -3.77 -3.22 -11.37
N TYR A 44 -2.91 -3.70 -10.43
CA TYR A 44 -1.64 -3.05 -10.13
C TYR A 44 -0.45 -3.72 -10.84
N ALA A 45 0.49 -2.88 -11.26
CA ALA A 45 1.88 -3.22 -11.48
C ALA A 45 2.68 -2.66 -10.28
N PRO A 46 2.80 -3.42 -9.17
CA PRO A 46 3.52 -2.96 -7.99
C PRO A 46 5.00 -2.88 -8.32
N MET A 47 5.64 -1.78 -7.90
CA MET A 47 7.06 -1.59 -8.06
C MET A 47 7.71 -1.05 -6.79
N GLY A 48 8.94 -1.46 -6.53
CA GLY A 48 9.86 -0.81 -5.62
C GLY A 48 10.94 -0.08 -6.40
N CYS A 49 11.61 0.86 -5.76
CA CYS A 49 12.79 1.49 -6.29
C CYS A 49 14.03 0.70 -5.87
N SER A 50 14.74 0.08 -6.81
CA SER A 50 15.90 -0.77 -6.51
C SER A 50 17.09 -0.03 -5.86
N LEU A 51 17.08 1.32 -5.91
CA LEU A 51 18.06 2.15 -5.22
C LEU A 51 17.79 2.28 -3.71
N LEU A 52 16.55 2.02 -3.28
CA LEU A 52 16.08 2.21 -1.91
C LEU A 52 15.85 0.84 -1.25
N ASN A 53 16.93 0.28 -0.72
CA ASN A 53 16.85 -0.97 0.02
C ASN A 53 16.35 -0.71 1.45
N ASN A 54 15.04 -0.77 1.66
CA ASN A 54 14.40 -0.49 2.95
C ASN A 54 14.23 -1.73 3.85
N THR A 55 14.29 -2.95 3.29
CA THR A 55 13.97 -4.20 4.02
C THR A 55 14.89 -5.37 3.66
N GLY A 56 16.11 -5.07 3.22
CA GLY A 56 16.99 -6.09 2.67
C GLY A 56 16.64 -6.50 1.24
N GLU A 57 17.25 -7.59 0.77
CA GLU A 57 16.97 -8.12 -0.57
C GLU A 57 15.58 -8.78 -0.60
N TYR A 58 14.77 -8.44 -1.60
CA TYR A 58 13.42 -8.98 -1.76
C TYR A 58 13.40 -10.52 -1.64
N MET A 59 12.50 -11.05 -0.81
CA MET A 59 12.32 -12.48 -0.50
C MET A 59 13.54 -13.18 0.15
N LYS A 60 14.55 -12.44 0.58
CA LYS A 60 15.74 -13.01 1.23
C LYS A 60 16.08 -12.35 2.56
N GLY A 61 15.60 -11.13 2.80
CA GLY A 61 16.02 -10.34 3.94
C GLY A 61 17.45 -9.81 3.78
N GLY A 62 18.20 -9.77 4.87
CA GLY A 62 19.57 -9.24 4.88
C GLY A 62 19.64 -7.86 5.54
N THR A 63 20.62 -7.04 5.18
CA THR A 63 20.80 -5.72 5.78
C THR A 63 20.25 -4.64 4.85
N ASP A 64 19.44 -3.73 5.39
CA ASP A 64 18.91 -2.61 4.64
C ASP A 64 19.90 -1.44 4.54
N MET A 65 19.50 -0.35 3.87
CA MET A 65 20.32 0.82 3.64
C MET A 65 20.70 1.61 4.91
N PHE A 66 20.00 1.36 6.02
CA PHE A 66 20.26 1.99 7.32
C PHE A 66 20.99 1.06 8.30
N GLY A 67 21.34 -0.16 7.87
CA GLY A 67 22.06 -1.13 8.68
C GLY A 67 21.18 -2.07 9.50
N VAL A 68 19.84 -1.99 9.39
CA VAL A 68 18.92 -2.92 10.05
C VAL A 68 18.98 -4.28 9.40
N LYS A 69 18.95 -5.33 10.22
CA LYS A 69 18.85 -6.71 9.75
C LYS A 69 17.39 -7.14 9.60
N TRP A 70 17.08 -7.78 8.48
CA TRP A 70 15.74 -8.24 8.11
C TRP A 70 15.73 -9.74 7.87
N LEU A 71 14.67 -10.39 8.31
CA LEU A 71 14.36 -11.78 8.01
C LEU A 71 13.22 -11.85 7.00
N CYS A 72 13.32 -12.79 6.06
CA CYS A 72 12.25 -13.14 5.13
C CYS A 72 12.32 -14.66 4.91
N THR A 73 11.54 -15.41 5.67
CA THR A 73 11.59 -16.87 5.75
C THR A 73 10.18 -17.45 5.76
N GLU A 74 10.08 -18.78 5.74
CA GLU A 74 8.80 -19.47 5.91
C GLU A 74 8.12 -19.11 7.24
N ASP A 75 8.88 -19.01 8.34
CA ASP A 75 8.37 -18.64 9.67
C ASP A 75 7.80 -17.22 9.71
N THR A 76 8.27 -16.33 8.84
CA THR A 76 7.72 -14.96 8.70
C THR A 76 6.58 -14.88 7.68
N GLY A 77 6.12 -16.02 7.14
CA GLY A 77 5.15 -16.05 6.04
C GLY A 77 5.68 -15.39 4.76
N TRP A 78 7.00 -15.34 4.60
CA TRP A 78 7.69 -14.64 3.50
C TRP A 78 7.42 -13.13 3.48
N GLN A 79 7.11 -12.55 4.66
CA GLN A 79 7.09 -11.11 4.85
C GLN A 79 8.45 -10.65 5.40
N PRO A 80 9.00 -9.54 4.92
CA PRO A 80 10.20 -8.97 5.53
C PRO A 80 9.82 -8.40 6.92
N ILE A 81 10.51 -8.88 7.94
CA ILE A 81 10.39 -8.36 9.31
C ILE A 81 11.78 -8.01 9.84
N PRO A 82 11.94 -6.99 10.68
CA PRO A 82 13.18 -6.76 11.40
C PRO A 82 13.55 -8.00 12.20
N ASP A 83 14.85 -8.35 12.24
CA ASP A 83 15.33 -9.47 13.05
C ASP A 83 15.07 -9.16 14.54
N PRO A 84 14.22 -9.94 15.24
CA PRO A 84 13.86 -9.66 16.63
C PRO A 84 15.03 -9.79 17.61
N HIS A 85 16.17 -10.32 17.17
CA HIS A 85 17.41 -10.47 17.96
C HIS A 85 18.45 -9.40 17.61
N PHE A 86 18.08 -8.42 16.77
CA PHE A 86 18.96 -7.34 16.35
C PHE A 86 18.32 -5.99 16.66
N GLN A 87 19.06 -5.13 17.31
CA GLN A 87 18.70 -3.74 17.58
C GLN A 87 19.90 -2.88 17.17
N LEU A 88 19.65 -1.84 16.38
CA LEU A 88 20.72 -0.96 15.89
C LEU A 88 20.95 0.21 16.86
N ILE A 89 19.89 0.73 17.47
CA ILE A 89 19.90 1.91 18.34
C ILE A 89 19.27 1.53 19.68
N ASP A 90 20.03 1.71 20.77
CA ASP A 90 19.54 1.49 22.13
C ASP A 90 18.94 2.78 22.74
N ASP A 91 19.42 3.95 22.30
CA ASP A 91 19.01 5.27 22.78
C ASP A 91 18.76 6.20 21.58
N ILE A 92 17.49 6.62 21.41
CA ILE A 92 17.08 7.45 20.27
C ILE A 92 17.76 8.82 20.28
N THR A 93 18.21 9.34 21.42
CA THR A 93 18.90 10.63 21.50
C THR A 93 20.25 10.61 20.78
N GLU A 94 20.80 9.40 20.58
CA GLU A 94 22.07 9.14 19.91
C GLU A 94 21.91 8.73 18.42
N TRP A 95 20.70 8.80 17.84
CA TRP A 95 20.41 8.28 16.50
C TRP A 95 21.38 8.78 15.40
N LYS A 96 21.87 10.01 15.52
CA LYS A 96 22.82 10.62 14.57
C LYS A 96 24.17 9.91 14.50
N ASN A 97 24.52 9.12 15.52
CA ASN A 97 25.74 8.33 15.52
C ASN A 97 25.63 7.04 14.72
N TYR A 98 24.38 6.62 14.41
CA TYR A 98 24.07 5.34 13.77
C TYR A 98 23.50 5.50 12.36
N ILE A 99 22.75 6.57 12.10
CA ILE A 99 22.01 6.75 10.85
C ILE A 99 22.68 7.81 9.99
N GLU A 100 23.10 7.38 8.80
CA GLU A 100 23.52 8.25 7.70
C GLU A 100 22.52 8.10 6.54
N PHE A 101 21.89 9.21 6.14
CA PHE A 101 21.00 9.19 4.99
C PHE A 101 21.83 9.17 3.69
N PRO A 102 21.50 8.25 2.76
CA PRO A 102 22.23 8.16 1.49
C PRO A 102 22.18 9.45 0.66
N ASP A 103 23.28 9.74 -0.04
CA ASP A 103 23.32 10.83 -1.01
C ASP A 103 22.50 10.47 -2.26
N LEU A 104 21.29 11.02 -2.32
CA LEU A 104 20.34 10.75 -3.41
C LEU A 104 20.81 11.33 -4.76
N ASP A 105 21.70 12.33 -4.76
CA ASP A 105 22.21 12.93 -5.99
C ASP A 105 23.33 12.09 -6.62
N ALA A 106 23.98 11.24 -5.84
CA ALA A 106 24.99 10.30 -6.33
C ALA A 106 24.39 9.02 -6.95
N MET A 107 23.06 8.80 -6.86
CA MET A 107 22.40 7.59 -7.35
C MET A 107 22.02 7.67 -8.83
N ASP A 108 22.12 6.54 -9.55
CA ASP A 108 21.69 6.38 -10.95
C ASP A 108 20.17 6.15 -11.06
N TRP A 109 19.38 7.20 -10.84
CA TRP A 109 17.92 7.15 -10.88
C TRP A 109 17.37 6.78 -12.25
N GLU A 110 17.98 7.27 -13.34
CA GLU A 110 17.52 7.00 -14.70
C GLU A 110 17.72 5.54 -15.08
N GLY A 111 18.93 5.02 -14.87
CA GLY A 111 19.23 3.62 -15.16
C GLY A 111 18.48 2.64 -14.23
N ALA A 112 18.24 3.02 -12.97
CA ALA A 112 17.42 2.22 -12.07
C ALA A 112 15.95 2.16 -12.54
N ALA A 113 15.36 3.30 -12.87
CA ALA A 113 13.99 3.36 -13.38
C ALA A 113 13.82 2.55 -14.69
N GLU A 114 14.78 2.62 -15.59
CA GLU A 114 14.76 1.82 -16.81
C GLU A 114 14.77 0.30 -16.52
N ARG A 115 15.62 -0.13 -15.60
CA ARG A 115 15.68 -1.56 -15.19
C ARG A 115 14.41 -2.04 -14.47
N ASP A 116 13.96 -1.25 -13.50
CA ASP A 116 12.84 -1.62 -12.61
C ASP A 116 11.51 -1.65 -13.39
N LEU A 117 11.37 -0.78 -14.41
CA LEU A 117 10.17 -0.67 -15.22
C LEU A 117 10.20 -1.50 -16.51
N ALA A 118 11.30 -2.20 -16.81
CA ALA A 118 11.50 -2.91 -18.08
C ALA A 118 10.39 -3.93 -18.43
N ARG A 119 9.66 -4.45 -17.42
CA ARG A 119 8.58 -5.44 -17.58
C ARG A 119 7.20 -4.88 -17.27
N VAL A 120 7.09 -3.60 -16.98
CA VAL A 120 5.82 -2.96 -16.60
C VAL A 120 5.06 -2.54 -17.86
N ASN A 121 3.86 -3.09 -18.03
CA ASN A 121 2.92 -2.64 -19.09
C ASN A 121 1.99 -1.56 -18.51
N ARG A 122 2.32 -0.30 -18.76
CA ARG A 122 1.56 0.86 -18.29
C ARG A 122 0.23 1.08 -19.01
N GLU A 123 0.02 0.46 -20.16
CA GLU A 123 -1.26 0.55 -20.88
C GLU A 123 -2.29 -0.39 -20.27
N GLU A 124 -1.84 -1.50 -19.69
CA GLU A 124 -2.69 -2.53 -19.11
C GLU A 124 -2.93 -2.36 -17.62
N LYS A 125 -1.93 -1.91 -16.85
CA LYS A 125 -1.97 -1.87 -15.38
C LYS A 125 -1.61 -0.49 -14.83
N VAL A 126 -2.12 -0.20 -13.63
CA VAL A 126 -1.77 0.99 -12.85
C VAL A 126 -0.43 0.77 -12.18
N VAL A 127 0.52 1.69 -12.39
CA VAL A 127 1.85 1.59 -11.78
C VAL A 127 1.81 2.17 -10.38
N ALA A 128 1.98 1.31 -9.38
CA ALA A 128 2.00 1.69 -7.98
C ALA A 128 3.40 1.55 -7.37
N CYS A 129 3.98 2.65 -6.91
CA CYS A 129 5.27 2.65 -6.22
C CYS A 129 5.07 2.55 -4.72
N PHE A 130 5.63 1.50 -4.11
CA PHE A 130 5.51 1.24 -2.68
C PHE A 130 6.62 1.92 -1.90
N GLY A 131 6.27 2.98 -1.18
CA GLY A 131 7.13 3.70 -0.23
C GLY A 131 6.91 3.23 1.20
N MET A 132 7.03 1.91 1.42
CA MET A 132 6.89 1.29 2.75
C MET A 132 7.96 1.81 3.73
N GLU A 133 7.90 1.39 4.98
CA GLU A 133 8.74 1.88 6.08
C GLU A 133 8.49 3.37 6.37
N GLY A 134 7.31 3.66 6.91
CA GLY A 134 6.96 4.95 7.47
C GLY A 134 7.82 5.28 8.71
N ASN A 135 7.53 6.35 9.37
CA ASN A 135 8.36 6.81 10.49
C ASN A 135 8.31 5.85 11.68
N PHE A 136 7.13 5.37 12.03
CA PHE A 136 6.99 4.43 13.14
C PHE A 136 7.60 3.06 12.80
N ASN A 137 7.33 2.52 11.61
CA ASN A 137 7.96 1.27 11.17
C ASN A 137 9.49 1.39 11.14
N ARG A 138 10.03 2.53 10.69
CA ARG A 138 11.48 2.77 10.71
C ARG A 138 12.01 2.81 12.14
N LEU A 139 11.35 3.52 13.05
CA LEU A 139 11.74 3.56 14.46
C LEU A 139 11.72 2.15 15.08
N GLN A 140 10.64 1.37 14.84
CA GLN A 140 10.54 -0.01 15.28
C GLN A 140 11.68 -0.88 14.73
N SER A 141 12.04 -0.72 13.47
CA SER A 141 13.09 -1.53 12.85
C SER A 141 14.49 -1.22 13.43
N LEU A 142 14.69 0.01 13.91
CA LEU A 142 15.96 0.46 14.52
C LEU A 142 16.10 0.02 15.98
N MET A 143 15.01 0.08 16.75
CA MET A 143 15.03 -0.05 18.22
C MET A 143 14.28 -1.28 18.75
N GLY A 144 13.50 -1.99 17.89
CA GLY A 144 12.49 -2.94 18.33
C GLY A 144 11.21 -2.23 18.80
N THR A 145 10.09 -2.95 18.78
CA THR A 145 8.75 -2.36 19.03
C THR A 145 8.61 -1.77 20.44
N THR A 146 9.11 -2.48 21.45
CA THR A 146 8.95 -2.05 22.85
C THR A 146 9.73 -0.76 23.12
N ASP A 147 10.99 -0.72 22.74
CA ASP A 147 11.85 0.43 22.99
C ASP A 147 11.47 1.64 22.13
N ALA A 148 10.97 1.41 20.90
CA ALA A 148 10.40 2.46 20.07
C ALA A 148 9.19 3.15 20.75
N LEU A 149 8.27 2.37 21.33
CA LEU A 149 7.11 2.92 22.04
C LEU A 149 7.51 3.63 23.33
N ILE A 150 8.51 3.12 24.05
CA ILE A 150 9.07 3.79 25.24
C ILE A 150 9.72 5.11 24.83
N ALA A 151 10.53 5.12 23.76
CA ALA A 151 11.18 6.33 23.27
C ALA A 151 10.16 7.42 22.86
N MET A 152 9.04 7.03 22.24
CA MET A 152 7.96 7.98 21.92
C MET A 152 7.31 8.62 23.16
N LEU A 153 7.35 7.94 24.32
CA LEU A 153 6.82 8.45 25.57
C LEU A 153 7.83 9.26 26.37
N GLU A 154 9.09 8.82 26.42
CA GLU A 154 10.12 9.35 27.32
C GLU A 154 11.00 10.40 26.62
N GLU A 155 11.21 10.26 25.29
CA GLU A 155 12.11 11.12 24.50
C GLU A 155 11.41 11.66 23.23
N PRO A 156 10.18 12.24 23.33
CA PRO A 156 9.37 12.62 22.17
C PRO A 156 10.06 13.65 21.26
N GLU A 157 10.89 14.54 21.83
CA GLU A 157 11.62 15.54 21.05
C GLU A 157 12.70 14.89 20.17
N ALA A 158 13.43 13.89 20.68
CA ALA A 158 14.43 13.15 19.90
C ALA A 158 13.79 12.29 18.82
N VAL A 159 12.64 11.65 19.12
CA VAL A 159 11.83 10.93 18.13
C VAL A 159 11.34 11.87 17.04
N ALA A 160 10.80 13.04 17.38
CA ALA A 160 10.34 14.03 16.41
C ALA A 160 11.48 14.53 15.52
N GLU A 161 12.69 14.75 16.09
CA GLU A 161 13.87 15.15 15.30
C GLU A 161 14.26 14.05 14.29
N PHE A 162 14.26 12.78 14.73
CA PHE A 162 14.52 11.65 13.83
C PHE A 162 13.46 11.56 12.74
N PHE A 163 12.17 11.65 13.10
CA PHE A 163 11.07 11.58 12.16
C PHE A 163 11.10 12.72 11.13
N GLU A 164 11.47 13.93 11.56
CA GLU A 164 11.65 15.05 10.63
C GLU A 164 12.76 14.76 9.62
N ALA A 165 13.91 14.26 10.07
CA ALA A 165 15.04 13.95 9.20
C ALA A 165 14.69 12.84 8.21
N HIS A 166 14.07 11.74 8.68
CA HIS A 166 13.64 10.63 7.86
C HIS A 166 12.55 11.06 6.85
N THR A 167 11.58 11.85 7.28
CA THR A 167 10.52 12.38 6.40
C THR A 167 11.09 13.28 5.31
N ARG A 168 12.06 14.16 5.62
CA ARG A 168 12.73 15.00 4.62
C ARG A 168 13.45 14.14 3.58
N PHE A 169 14.15 13.10 4.00
CA PHE A 169 14.78 12.13 3.10
C PHE A 169 13.73 11.43 2.21
N LYS A 170 12.61 10.95 2.79
CA LYS A 170 11.51 10.33 2.01
C LYS A 170 10.87 11.32 1.04
N CYS A 171 10.63 12.57 1.42
CA CYS A 171 10.12 13.59 0.50
C CYS A 171 11.04 13.79 -0.72
N GLU A 172 12.35 13.81 -0.51
CA GLU A 172 13.32 13.91 -1.60
C GLU A 172 13.35 12.66 -2.48
N THR A 173 13.14 11.46 -1.92
CA THR A 173 12.97 10.23 -2.70
C THR A 173 11.68 10.22 -3.51
N ILE A 174 10.56 10.69 -2.93
CA ILE A 174 9.25 10.82 -3.61
C ILE A 174 9.38 11.70 -4.86
N LYS A 175 10.06 12.84 -4.76
CA LYS A 175 10.28 13.74 -5.90
C LYS A 175 11.07 13.06 -7.02
N ARG A 176 12.09 12.27 -6.69
CA ARG A 176 12.88 11.52 -7.68
C ARG A 176 12.10 10.37 -8.28
N ILE A 177 11.34 9.63 -7.47
CA ILE A 177 10.41 8.59 -7.94
C ILE A 177 9.41 9.21 -8.94
N ALA A 178 8.77 10.33 -8.61
CA ALA A 178 7.87 11.01 -9.51
C ALA A 178 8.54 11.43 -10.82
N LYS A 179 9.77 11.93 -10.75
CA LYS A 179 10.52 12.40 -11.93
C LYS A 179 10.96 11.27 -12.86
N TYR A 180 11.52 10.19 -12.29
CA TYR A 180 12.18 9.16 -13.09
C TYR A 180 11.28 7.95 -13.34
N TYR A 181 10.51 7.51 -12.34
CA TYR A 181 9.64 6.34 -12.45
C TYR A 181 8.23 6.70 -12.93
N LYS A 182 7.73 7.90 -12.64
CA LYS A 182 6.40 8.40 -13.03
C LYS A 182 5.29 7.39 -12.74
N PRO A 183 5.15 6.89 -11.51
CA PRO A 183 4.06 6.01 -11.16
C PRO A 183 2.72 6.76 -11.17
N ASP A 184 1.62 6.03 -11.31
CA ASP A 184 0.28 6.59 -11.16
C ASP A 184 -0.06 6.81 -9.68
N ILE A 185 0.39 5.87 -8.83
CA ILE A 185 0.10 5.82 -7.40
C ILE A 185 1.42 5.79 -6.62
N TYR A 186 1.48 6.59 -5.57
CA TYR A 186 2.46 6.41 -4.50
C TYR A 186 1.76 5.83 -3.27
N VAL A 187 2.20 4.65 -2.83
CA VAL A 187 1.69 3.97 -1.64
C VAL A 187 2.59 4.36 -0.47
N ASN A 188 2.05 5.17 0.47
CA ASN A 188 2.74 5.50 1.71
C ASN A 188 2.32 4.50 2.79
N GLY A 189 3.27 3.74 3.35
CA GLY A 189 2.99 2.70 4.33
C GLY A 189 3.64 2.96 5.68
N ASP A 190 2.83 2.93 6.74
CA ASP A 190 3.28 2.94 8.15
C ASP A 190 2.28 2.15 9.01
N ASP A 191 2.69 0.99 9.53
CA ASP A 191 1.82 0.12 10.31
C ASP A 191 1.79 0.56 11.77
N VAL A 192 0.87 1.47 12.09
CA VAL A 192 0.71 2.13 13.40
C VAL A 192 -0.34 1.47 14.30
N ALA A 193 -0.90 0.32 13.88
CA ALA A 193 -2.01 -0.32 14.58
C ALA A 193 -1.90 -1.84 14.64
N SER A 194 -2.58 -2.42 15.62
CA SER A 194 -2.85 -3.84 15.78
C SER A 194 -4.29 -4.17 15.41
N THR A 195 -4.71 -5.43 15.57
CA THR A 195 -6.11 -5.84 15.42
C THR A 195 -7.06 -5.20 16.44
N SER A 196 -6.54 -4.58 17.50
CA SER A 196 -7.31 -3.97 18.59
C SER A 196 -7.40 -2.44 18.50
N GLY A 197 -6.54 -1.80 17.76
CA GLY A 197 -6.42 -0.34 17.64
C GLY A 197 -4.98 0.11 17.43
N THR A 198 -4.77 1.43 17.40
CA THR A 198 -3.42 2.02 17.29
C THR A 198 -2.54 1.65 18.48
N PHE A 199 -1.21 1.54 18.28
CA PHE A 199 -0.26 1.20 19.33
C PHE A 199 -0.11 2.32 20.38
N PHE A 200 -0.54 3.52 20.07
CA PHE A 200 -0.45 4.72 20.89
C PHE A 200 -1.76 5.52 20.84
N SER A 201 -1.88 6.50 21.76
CA SER A 201 -3.06 7.34 21.83
C SER A 201 -3.23 8.23 20.59
N LYS A 202 -4.47 8.67 20.31
CA LYS A 202 -4.74 9.62 19.23
C LYS A 202 -3.93 10.93 19.42
N ALA A 203 -3.76 11.39 20.68
CA ALA A 203 -2.97 12.59 20.95
C ALA A 203 -1.50 12.42 20.55
N MET A 204 -0.90 11.25 20.83
CA MET A 204 0.48 10.95 20.40
C MET A 204 0.57 10.80 18.88
N TYR A 205 -0.43 10.19 18.23
CA TYR A 205 -0.50 10.13 16.78
C TYR A 205 -0.51 11.54 16.16
N ASP A 206 -1.34 12.43 16.70
CA ASP A 206 -1.47 13.82 16.23
C ASP A 206 -0.19 14.62 16.42
N GLU A 207 0.57 14.32 17.45
CA GLU A 207 1.81 15.03 17.78
C GLU A 207 3.03 14.48 17.02
N LEU A 208 3.19 13.15 16.99
CA LEU A 208 4.44 12.53 16.52
C LEU A 208 4.34 11.82 15.16
N ILE A 209 3.15 11.51 14.65
CA ILE A 209 3.00 10.77 13.39
C ILE A 209 2.37 11.64 12.30
N HIS A 210 1.17 12.14 12.56
CA HIS A 210 0.34 12.84 11.57
C HIS A 210 1.06 14.02 10.88
N PRO A 211 1.83 14.90 11.57
CA PRO A 211 2.50 16.02 10.89
C PRO A 211 3.48 15.57 9.82
N PHE A 212 4.14 14.45 10.01
CA PHE A 212 5.10 13.89 9.07
C PHE A 212 4.42 13.16 7.92
N GLU A 213 3.32 12.45 8.19
CA GLU A 213 2.47 11.86 7.13
C GLU A 213 1.89 12.94 6.22
N MET A 214 1.47 14.09 6.80
CA MET A 214 1.04 15.26 6.03
C MET A 214 2.14 15.77 5.08
N MET A 215 3.39 15.80 5.51
CA MET A 215 4.51 16.21 4.65
C MET A 215 4.72 15.23 3.50
N LEU A 216 4.67 13.92 3.76
CA LEU A 216 4.82 12.88 2.74
C LEU A 216 3.66 12.92 1.74
N GLY A 217 2.42 12.94 2.25
CA GLY A 217 1.23 12.97 1.43
C GLY A 217 1.17 14.20 0.52
N LYS A 218 1.41 15.38 1.09
CA LYS A 218 1.50 16.63 0.32
C LYS A 218 2.55 16.54 -0.78
N THR A 219 3.74 16.00 -0.47
CA THR A 219 4.82 15.85 -1.47
C THR A 219 4.39 14.93 -2.61
N ALA A 220 3.75 13.80 -2.33
CA ALA A 220 3.30 12.87 -3.36
C ALA A 220 2.22 13.49 -4.26
N VAL A 221 1.23 14.16 -3.67
CA VAL A 221 0.14 14.84 -4.39
C VAL A 221 0.67 16.01 -5.23
N GLU A 222 1.56 16.84 -4.69
CA GLU A 222 2.19 17.94 -5.44
C GLU A 222 3.05 17.45 -6.61
N CYS A 223 3.58 16.23 -6.52
CA CYS A 223 4.26 15.56 -7.64
C CYS A 223 3.30 14.94 -8.67
N GLY A 224 1.98 15.06 -8.49
CA GLY A 224 0.96 14.62 -9.44
C GLY A 224 0.60 13.13 -9.34
N MET A 225 0.97 12.46 -8.26
CA MET A 225 0.62 11.06 -8.01
C MET A 225 -0.67 10.95 -7.19
N ILE A 226 -1.44 9.89 -7.42
CA ILE A 226 -2.49 9.47 -6.49
C ILE A 226 -1.81 8.97 -5.22
N LEU A 227 -2.26 9.46 -4.06
CA LEU A 227 -1.78 8.96 -2.78
C LEU A 227 -2.68 7.83 -2.29
N GLU A 228 -2.10 6.66 -2.10
CA GLU A 228 -2.68 5.54 -1.40
C GLU A 228 -1.99 5.37 -0.04
N HIS A 229 -2.78 5.34 1.03
CA HIS A 229 -2.24 5.12 2.37
C HIS A 229 -2.37 3.65 2.75
N HIS A 230 -1.25 3.00 3.05
CA HIS A 230 -1.20 1.62 3.52
C HIS A 230 -1.00 1.59 5.04
N VAL A 231 -1.96 1.00 5.73
CA VAL A 231 -1.85 0.73 7.17
C VAL A 231 -2.65 -0.52 7.52
N CYS A 232 -1.99 -1.47 8.20
CA CYS A 232 -2.63 -2.66 8.75
C CYS A 232 -3.30 -2.36 10.11
N GLY A 233 -4.26 -3.21 10.48
CA GLY A 233 -4.89 -3.18 11.79
C GLY A 233 -6.22 -2.42 11.85
N LYS A 234 -6.64 -2.14 13.09
CA LYS A 234 -7.87 -1.40 13.37
C LYS A 234 -7.58 0.10 13.47
N VAL A 235 -7.96 0.85 12.44
CA VAL A 235 -7.53 2.25 12.23
C VAL A 235 -8.67 3.25 12.09
N GLU A 236 -9.90 2.89 12.41
CA GLU A 236 -11.09 3.75 12.26
C GLU A 236 -10.91 5.15 12.86
N THR A 237 -10.16 5.25 13.95
CA THR A 237 -9.93 6.52 14.66
C THR A 237 -9.02 7.50 13.92
N ILE A 238 -8.20 7.02 12.97
CA ILE A 238 -7.25 7.83 12.20
C ILE A 238 -7.62 7.96 10.72
N ILE A 239 -8.73 7.38 10.25
CA ILE A 239 -9.19 7.52 8.87
C ILE A 239 -9.38 9.00 8.46
N PRO A 240 -9.94 9.89 9.32
CA PRO A 240 -10.00 11.32 8.97
C PRO A 240 -8.63 11.94 8.71
N ASP A 241 -7.63 11.56 9.50
CA ASP A 241 -6.26 12.07 9.37
C ASP A 241 -5.59 11.54 8.10
N ILE A 242 -5.82 10.25 7.77
CA ILE A 242 -5.38 9.66 6.49
C ILE A 242 -5.92 10.46 5.30
N ILE A 243 -7.22 10.81 5.31
CA ILE A 243 -7.82 11.64 4.26
C ILE A 243 -7.17 13.03 4.22
N GLU A 244 -6.84 13.61 5.37
CA GLU A 244 -6.21 14.93 5.47
C GLU A 244 -4.82 14.97 4.82
N THR A 245 -4.07 13.85 4.81
CA THR A 245 -2.79 13.76 4.09
C THR A 245 -2.93 13.94 2.57
N GLY A 246 -4.15 13.90 2.04
CA GLY A 246 -4.45 13.89 0.61
C GLY A 246 -4.60 12.47 0.04
N ALA A 247 -4.62 11.45 0.89
CA ALA A 247 -4.90 10.08 0.45
C ALA A 247 -6.34 9.95 -0.03
N THR A 248 -6.49 9.34 -1.21
CA THR A 248 -7.78 9.06 -1.83
C THR A 248 -8.06 7.56 -1.94
N ILE A 249 -7.10 6.73 -1.54
CA ILE A 249 -7.22 5.28 -1.44
C ILE A 249 -6.64 4.84 -0.10
N TRP A 250 -7.35 3.97 0.61
CA TRP A 250 -6.87 3.32 1.83
C TRP A 250 -6.70 1.82 1.64
N GLN A 251 -5.50 1.35 1.80
CA GLN A 251 -5.06 -0.04 1.83
C GLN A 251 -4.52 -0.34 3.26
N THR A 252 -4.82 -1.40 3.96
CA THR A 252 -5.30 -2.70 3.53
C THR A 252 -6.80 -2.92 3.71
N GLY A 253 -7.57 -1.96 4.17
CA GLY A 253 -9.00 -2.07 4.40
C GLY A 253 -9.42 -3.38 5.08
N GLN A 254 -8.78 -3.75 6.21
CA GLN A 254 -9.00 -5.03 6.87
C GLN A 254 -10.36 -5.09 7.58
N ILE A 255 -10.99 -6.26 7.56
CA ILE A 255 -12.38 -6.49 8.01
C ILE A 255 -12.64 -6.34 9.52
N MET A 256 -11.60 -6.14 10.35
CA MET A 256 -11.79 -5.75 11.76
C MET A 256 -12.26 -4.30 11.90
N ASN A 257 -12.22 -3.52 10.84
CA ASN A 257 -12.79 -2.18 10.75
C ASN A 257 -14.24 -2.26 10.22
N ASP A 258 -15.08 -1.29 10.60
CA ASP A 258 -16.41 -1.14 10.03
C ASP A 258 -16.33 -0.54 8.61
N LEU A 259 -15.93 -1.37 7.63
CA LEU A 259 -15.73 -0.93 6.26
C LEU A 259 -16.99 -0.33 5.63
N LYS A 260 -18.18 -0.88 5.96
CA LYS A 260 -19.47 -0.35 5.44
C LYS A 260 -19.77 1.04 6.00
N GLY A 261 -19.62 1.22 7.32
CA GLY A 261 -19.80 2.53 7.94
C GLY A 261 -18.75 3.55 7.49
N LEU A 262 -17.52 3.11 7.24
CA LEU A 262 -16.47 3.97 6.68
C LEU A 262 -16.76 4.36 5.23
N GLU A 263 -17.27 3.44 4.43
CA GLU A 263 -17.69 3.72 3.06
C GLU A 263 -18.87 4.69 3.01
N GLU A 264 -19.92 4.47 3.84
CA GLU A 264 -21.05 5.38 3.95
C GLU A 264 -20.62 6.81 4.33
N LYS A 265 -19.59 6.94 5.16
CA LYS A 265 -19.12 8.22 5.69
C LYS A 265 -18.10 8.92 4.81
N TYR A 266 -17.24 8.18 4.15
CA TYR A 266 -16.07 8.72 3.47
C TYR A 266 -15.92 8.26 2.02
N GLY A 267 -16.80 7.41 1.51
CA GLY A 267 -16.70 6.80 0.18
C GLY A 267 -16.72 7.81 -0.98
N ASP A 268 -17.17 9.06 -0.74
CA ASP A 268 -17.03 10.17 -1.69
C ASP A 268 -15.60 10.70 -1.84
N ARG A 269 -14.71 10.38 -0.90
CA ARG A 269 -13.34 10.90 -0.80
C ARG A 269 -12.27 9.83 -0.67
N LEU A 270 -12.64 8.62 -0.25
CA LEU A 270 -11.71 7.55 0.07
C LEU A 270 -12.18 6.21 -0.52
N LEU A 271 -11.48 5.72 -1.52
CA LEU A 271 -11.66 4.37 -2.06
C LEU A 271 -11.10 3.34 -1.08
N ILE A 272 -11.91 2.38 -0.66
CA ILE A 272 -11.43 1.26 0.16
C ILE A 272 -10.82 0.19 -0.75
N HIS A 273 -9.53 -0.08 -0.52
CA HIS A 273 -8.78 -1.17 -1.12
C HIS A 273 -8.50 -2.22 -0.06
N GLY A 274 -9.40 -3.22 0.06
CA GLY A 274 -9.42 -4.13 1.21
C GLY A 274 -10.44 -5.25 1.11
N GLY A 275 -11.13 -5.52 2.23
CA GLY A 275 -12.27 -6.42 2.33
C GLY A 275 -11.95 -7.91 2.40
N TRP A 276 -10.66 -8.30 2.45
CA TRP A 276 -10.25 -9.70 2.55
C TRP A 276 -10.19 -10.17 4.00
N ASP A 277 -10.81 -11.33 4.27
CA ASP A 277 -10.67 -12.02 5.55
C ASP A 277 -9.36 -12.82 5.61
N SER A 278 -8.32 -12.25 6.22
CA SER A 278 -7.02 -12.91 6.35
C SER A 278 -6.99 -14.04 7.40
N THR A 279 -8.09 -14.29 8.13
CA THR A 279 -8.17 -15.30 9.20
C THR A 279 -9.00 -16.52 8.84
N GLY A 280 -9.72 -16.49 7.73
CA GLY A 280 -10.60 -17.57 7.29
C GLY A 280 -9.87 -18.83 6.79
N PRO A 281 -10.58 -19.98 6.65
CA PRO A 281 -10.00 -21.26 6.24
C PRO A 281 -9.39 -21.23 4.85
N HIS A 282 -9.84 -20.35 3.98
CA HIS A 282 -9.28 -20.12 2.64
C HIS A 282 -7.83 -19.59 2.63
N ASN A 283 -7.28 -19.22 3.79
CA ASN A 283 -5.86 -18.84 3.93
C ASN A 283 -4.98 -20.01 4.42
N ALA A 284 -5.58 -21.13 4.82
CA ALA A 284 -4.82 -22.31 5.24
C ALA A 284 -4.04 -22.95 4.06
N ASP A 285 -2.91 -23.60 4.34
CA ASP A 285 -2.07 -24.23 3.30
C ASP A 285 -2.81 -25.30 2.49
N ASN A 286 -3.76 -25.99 3.12
CA ASN A 286 -4.58 -27.04 2.51
C ASN A 286 -5.97 -26.57 2.06
N CYS A 287 -6.19 -25.26 1.91
CA CYS A 287 -7.46 -24.73 1.46
C CYS A 287 -7.84 -25.24 0.07
N THR A 288 -9.13 -25.43 -0.14
CA THR A 288 -9.68 -25.85 -1.42
C THR A 288 -9.97 -24.62 -2.33
N GLU A 289 -10.06 -24.87 -3.64
CA GLU A 289 -10.47 -23.86 -4.60
C GLU A 289 -11.83 -23.24 -4.24
N GLU A 290 -12.80 -24.06 -3.84
CA GLU A 290 -14.13 -23.56 -3.49
C GLU A 290 -14.13 -22.67 -2.24
N GLU A 291 -13.32 -22.97 -1.23
CA GLU A 291 -13.16 -22.09 -0.07
C GLU A 291 -12.59 -20.72 -0.46
N VAL A 292 -11.62 -20.68 -1.36
CA VAL A 292 -11.03 -19.43 -1.85
C VAL A 292 -12.02 -18.64 -2.69
N ARG A 293 -12.71 -19.29 -3.63
CA ARG A 293 -13.73 -18.66 -4.47
C ARG A 293 -14.94 -18.16 -3.64
N ALA A 294 -15.39 -18.96 -2.66
CA ALA A 294 -16.46 -18.55 -1.77
C ALA A 294 -16.08 -17.33 -0.91
N ALA A 295 -14.84 -17.26 -0.42
CA ALA A 295 -14.34 -16.09 0.31
C ALA A 295 -14.28 -14.85 -0.59
N THR A 296 -13.89 -15.01 -1.84
CA THR A 296 -13.87 -13.92 -2.84
C THR A 296 -15.28 -13.39 -3.09
N ARG A 297 -16.27 -14.29 -3.35
CA ARG A 297 -17.67 -13.88 -3.54
C ARG A 297 -18.21 -13.15 -2.30
N LYS A 298 -17.92 -13.68 -1.10
CA LYS A 298 -18.34 -13.03 0.13
C LYS A 298 -17.80 -11.60 0.27
N ALA A 299 -16.54 -11.37 -0.01
CA ALA A 299 -15.95 -10.02 0.03
C ALA A 299 -16.63 -9.09 -0.98
N LEU A 300 -16.94 -9.58 -2.18
CA LEU A 300 -17.64 -8.82 -3.22
C LEU A 300 -19.10 -8.52 -2.83
N ASP A 301 -19.83 -9.48 -2.27
CA ASP A 301 -21.19 -9.28 -1.79
C ASP A 301 -21.25 -8.27 -0.64
N ASP A 302 -20.24 -8.30 0.23
CA ASP A 302 -20.19 -7.40 1.38
C ASP A 302 -19.83 -5.96 1.00
N TYR A 303 -18.94 -5.73 0.00
CA TYR A 303 -18.31 -4.42 -0.18
C TYR A 303 -18.37 -3.85 -1.60
N ALA A 304 -18.62 -4.67 -2.64
CA ALA A 304 -18.49 -4.18 -4.03
C ALA A 304 -19.80 -3.58 -4.61
N GLY A 305 -20.91 -3.60 -3.87
CA GLY A 305 -22.26 -3.35 -4.41
C GLY A 305 -22.47 -1.98 -5.05
N ASN A 306 -21.74 -0.95 -4.64
CA ASN A 306 -21.83 0.41 -5.20
C ASN A 306 -20.82 0.69 -6.33
N GLY A 307 -19.92 -0.25 -6.61
CA GLY A 307 -18.88 -0.10 -7.64
C GLY A 307 -17.68 0.78 -7.27
N HIS A 308 -17.62 1.27 -6.02
CA HIS A 308 -16.49 2.07 -5.51
C HIS A 308 -15.72 1.31 -4.44
N PHE A 309 -15.16 0.19 -4.84
CA PHE A 309 -14.40 -0.72 -3.98
C PHE A 309 -13.34 -1.45 -4.80
N MET A 310 -12.22 -1.76 -4.18
CA MET A 310 -11.15 -2.56 -4.76
C MET A 310 -10.76 -3.68 -3.81
N LEU A 311 -10.67 -4.91 -4.29
CA LEU A 311 -10.32 -6.06 -3.48
C LEU A 311 -8.82 -6.14 -3.24
N PHE A 312 -8.39 -6.16 -1.97
CA PHE A 312 -7.01 -6.40 -1.57
C PHE A 312 -6.85 -7.76 -0.89
N PRO A 313 -6.60 -8.83 -1.68
CA PRO A 313 -6.43 -10.17 -1.11
C PRO A 313 -5.04 -10.31 -0.49
N ILE A 314 -4.99 -10.77 0.77
CA ILE A 314 -3.74 -11.08 1.47
C ILE A 314 -3.51 -12.60 1.33
N VAL A 315 -2.61 -12.99 0.44
CA VAL A 315 -2.19 -14.38 0.24
C VAL A 315 -0.72 -14.49 0.60
N LEU A 316 -0.47 -14.90 1.85
CA LEU A 316 0.89 -15.06 2.37
C LEU A 316 1.59 -16.30 1.79
N GLY A 317 2.90 -16.26 1.72
CA GLY A 317 3.75 -17.34 1.23
C GLY A 317 4.67 -16.90 0.10
N ASP A 318 5.63 -17.77 -0.25
CA ASP A 318 6.51 -17.54 -1.39
C ASP A 318 5.69 -17.44 -2.69
N PRO A 319 5.71 -16.29 -3.38
CA PRO A 319 4.95 -16.09 -4.63
C PRO A 319 5.39 -17.01 -5.76
N ALA A 320 6.55 -17.67 -5.66
CA ALA A 320 7.00 -18.67 -6.64
C ALA A 320 6.37 -20.06 -6.41
N ARG A 321 5.76 -20.31 -5.25
CA ARG A 321 5.11 -21.60 -4.95
C ARG A 321 3.86 -21.79 -5.81
N PRO A 322 3.68 -22.99 -6.41
CA PRO A 322 2.52 -23.26 -7.28
C PRO A 322 1.15 -23.13 -6.58
N ASP A 323 1.06 -23.47 -5.29
CA ASP A 323 -0.17 -23.34 -4.51
C ASP A 323 -0.55 -21.88 -4.25
N ILE A 324 0.43 -20.99 -3.98
CA ILE A 324 0.24 -19.55 -3.85
C ILE A 324 -0.23 -18.96 -5.18
N GLN A 325 0.41 -19.34 -6.30
CA GLN A 325 -0.01 -18.89 -7.64
C GLN A 325 -1.44 -19.35 -7.97
N LYS A 326 -1.81 -20.59 -7.64
CA LYS A 326 -3.17 -21.11 -7.84
C LYS A 326 -4.20 -20.30 -7.03
N ARG A 327 -3.93 -20.03 -5.74
CA ARG A 327 -4.86 -19.24 -4.92
C ARG A 327 -5.07 -17.85 -5.52
N ARG A 328 -4.00 -17.18 -5.95
CA ARG A 328 -4.10 -15.86 -6.63
C ARG A 328 -4.91 -15.94 -7.92
N SER A 329 -4.73 -16.99 -8.73
CA SER A 329 -5.51 -17.23 -9.95
C SER A 329 -7.01 -17.42 -9.63
N TRP A 330 -7.36 -18.26 -8.65
CA TRP A 330 -8.75 -18.49 -8.24
C TRP A 330 -9.43 -17.21 -7.73
N ILE A 331 -8.71 -16.38 -6.95
CA ILE A 331 -9.22 -15.08 -6.51
C ILE A 331 -9.47 -14.16 -7.71
N THR A 332 -8.51 -14.03 -8.59
CA THR A 332 -8.57 -13.14 -9.75
C THR A 332 -9.69 -13.53 -10.71
N GLU A 333 -9.78 -14.80 -11.06
CA GLU A 333 -10.82 -15.34 -11.93
C GLU A 333 -12.21 -15.12 -11.33
N GLU A 334 -12.40 -15.51 -10.05
CA GLU A 334 -13.69 -15.37 -9.37
C GLU A 334 -14.07 -13.91 -9.19
N CYS A 335 -13.10 -13.05 -8.84
CA CYS A 335 -13.33 -11.62 -8.69
C CYS A 335 -13.89 -11.03 -9.99
N LYS A 336 -13.27 -11.32 -11.13
CA LYS A 336 -13.70 -10.81 -12.45
C LYS A 336 -15.04 -11.41 -12.87
N GLU A 337 -15.19 -12.73 -12.81
CA GLU A 337 -16.40 -13.42 -13.27
C GLU A 337 -17.64 -13.07 -12.44
N TYR A 338 -17.49 -13.06 -11.10
CA TYR A 338 -18.61 -12.81 -10.21
C TYR A 338 -19.05 -11.36 -10.23
N SER A 339 -18.09 -10.41 -10.08
CA SER A 339 -18.43 -9.00 -10.01
C SER A 339 -18.91 -8.42 -11.35
N SER A 340 -18.48 -8.97 -12.49
CA SER A 340 -19.04 -8.58 -13.80
C SER A 340 -20.55 -8.77 -13.86
N LYS A 341 -21.09 -9.79 -13.17
CA LYS A 341 -22.54 -10.05 -13.09
C LYS A 341 -23.26 -9.07 -12.15
N LEU A 342 -22.55 -8.56 -11.13
CA LEU A 342 -23.09 -7.54 -10.22
C LEU A 342 -23.27 -6.19 -10.92
N PHE A 343 -22.44 -5.92 -11.95
CA PHE A 343 -22.46 -4.67 -12.70
C PHE A 343 -23.10 -4.77 -14.09
N ALA A 344 -23.62 -5.95 -14.48
CA ALA A 344 -24.26 -6.17 -15.77
C ALA A 344 -25.57 -5.35 -15.98
#